data_399f4a0681f0b739f99713fa801bd981
#
_entry.id   399f4a0681f0b739f99713fa801bd981
#
_cell.length_a   1.000
_cell.length_b   1.000
_cell.length_c   1.000
_cell.angle_alpha   90.00
_cell.angle_beta   90.00
_cell.angle_gamma   90.00
#
_symmetry.space_group_name_H-M   'P 1'
#
loop_
_entity.id
_entity.type
_entity.pdbx_description
1 polymer ?
#
loop_
_entity_poly.entity_id
_entity_poly.type
_entity_poly.pdbx_seq_one_letter_code
_entity_poly.pdbx_strand_id
1 'polypeptide(L)'
;MATVILVRHGRSTANVSGMLAGRTPGVELDDVGTSQAIRTAERLTVVPLVAVVASPLERCEQTARHILDAQSAAPSSVVENAITECDYGDWQGQPLSLLSLEKLWSVVQTHPSAATFPRGESLAAMQARSVGAIRRWDAAIEAEHGSNAVWVAVSHGDIIKSVLADALGMHLDLFQRITVDPASVSIVRYGSTRPTVFTTNSDSGDLSWLNHSAPVADAPVGGGAGHDAALPAGS
;
A
#
# COMPACT_ATOMS: atom_id res chain seq x y z
N MET A 1 -15.24 -12.33 -12.61
CA MET A 1 -14.80 -11.45 -11.53
C MET A 1 -13.34 -11.19 -11.70
N ALA A 2 -12.97 -9.92 -11.82
CA ALA A 2 -11.60 -9.51 -12.03
C ALA A 2 -10.74 -9.82 -10.80
N THR A 3 -9.45 -9.73 -10.97
CA THR A 3 -8.47 -9.92 -9.90
C THR A 3 -7.65 -8.64 -9.78
N VAL A 4 -7.64 -8.04 -8.59
CA VAL A 4 -6.75 -6.91 -8.29
C VAL A 4 -5.45 -7.39 -7.66
N ILE A 5 -4.36 -6.86 -8.15
CA ILE A 5 -3.03 -6.93 -7.55
C ILE A 5 -2.78 -5.58 -6.87
N LEU A 6 -2.77 -5.58 -5.53
CA LEU A 6 -2.47 -4.40 -4.72
C LEU A 6 -0.95 -4.32 -4.56
N VAL A 7 -0.35 -3.23 -4.99
CA VAL A 7 1.10 -2.98 -4.89
C VAL A 7 1.32 -1.76 -4.03
N ARG A 8 2.06 -1.89 -2.92
CA ARG A 8 2.54 -0.73 -2.18
C ARG A 8 3.68 -0.07 -2.98
N HIS A 9 3.74 1.26 -3.00
CA HIS A 9 4.89 1.96 -3.55
C HIS A 9 6.22 1.46 -2.96
N GLY A 10 7.30 1.54 -3.69
CA GLY A 10 8.65 1.23 -3.20
C GLY A 10 9.06 2.12 -2.03
N ARG A 11 10.17 1.81 -1.36
CA ARG A 11 10.67 2.60 -0.24
C ARG A 11 10.88 4.06 -0.67
N SER A 12 10.43 4.99 0.15
CA SER A 12 10.54 6.42 -0.12
C SER A 12 11.55 7.10 0.81
N THR A 13 11.96 8.30 0.43
CA THR A 13 12.83 9.17 1.24
C THR A 13 12.26 9.43 2.64
N ALA A 14 10.92 9.55 2.77
CA ALA A 14 10.26 9.71 4.06
C ALA A 14 10.30 8.42 4.91
N ASN A 15 10.22 7.24 4.29
CA ASN A 15 10.35 5.98 5.03
C ASN A 15 11.73 5.86 5.70
N VAL A 16 12.80 6.25 4.99
CA VAL A 16 14.17 6.22 5.52
C VAL A 16 14.37 7.22 6.65
N SER A 17 13.81 8.42 6.53
CA SER A 17 13.94 9.47 7.53
C SER A 17 13.03 9.29 8.75
N GLY A 18 12.16 8.25 8.78
CA GLY A 18 11.22 8.02 9.87
C GLY A 18 10.13 9.10 9.99
N MET A 19 9.79 9.74 8.86
CA MET A 19 8.78 10.78 8.78
C MET A 19 7.44 10.19 8.31
N LEU A 20 6.33 10.68 8.86
CA LEU A 20 5.00 10.35 8.36
C LEU A 20 4.72 11.17 7.10
N ALA A 21 4.94 10.56 5.94
CA ALA A 21 4.78 11.25 4.65
C ALA A 21 3.36 11.76 4.41
N GLY A 22 2.35 10.93 4.65
CA GLY A 22 0.97 11.25 4.30
C GLY A 22 0.85 11.67 2.83
N ARG A 23 0.27 12.85 2.61
CA ARG A 23 0.09 13.48 1.29
C ARG A 23 1.13 14.57 1.00
N THR A 24 2.22 14.63 1.76
CA THR A 24 3.27 15.62 1.53
C THR A 24 3.83 15.47 0.10
N PRO A 25 3.87 16.55 -0.69
CA PRO A 25 4.43 16.51 -2.04
C PRO A 25 5.95 16.35 -2.00
N GLY A 26 6.55 15.90 -3.11
CA GLY A 26 7.99 15.72 -3.25
C GLY A 26 8.57 14.51 -2.49
N VAL A 27 7.70 13.62 -1.99
CA VAL A 27 8.14 12.36 -1.37
C VAL A 27 8.26 11.29 -2.45
N GLU A 28 9.47 11.09 -2.93
CA GLU A 28 9.83 10.20 -4.03
C GLU A 28 10.40 8.86 -3.53
N LEU A 29 10.55 7.89 -4.43
CA LEU A 29 11.32 6.68 -4.18
C LEU A 29 12.78 7.04 -3.94
N ASP A 30 13.43 6.32 -3.04
CA ASP A 30 14.90 6.30 -2.97
C ASP A 30 15.46 5.22 -3.91
N ASP A 31 16.80 5.07 -3.96
CA ASP A 31 17.45 4.10 -4.85
C ASP A 31 17.04 2.65 -4.54
N VAL A 32 16.84 2.33 -3.26
CA VAL A 32 16.36 1.00 -2.84
C VAL A 32 14.92 0.80 -3.26
N GLY A 33 14.05 1.82 -3.05
CA GLY A 33 12.65 1.76 -3.47
C GLY A 33 12.50 1.65 -4.98
N THR A 34 13.34 2.32 -5.75
CA THR A 34 13.40 2.17 -7.20
C THR A 34 13.77 0.73 -7.59
N SER A 35 14.79 0.16 -6.96
CA SER A 35 15.18 -1.24 -7.19
C SER A 35 14.09 -2.23 -6.79
N GLN A 36 13.37 -1.97 -5.69
CA GLN A 36 12.21 -2.76 -5.26
C GLN A 36 11.08 -2.69 -6.31
N ALA A 37 10.74 -1.49 -6.80
CA ALA A 37 9.71 -1.30 -7.81
C ALA A 37 10.04 -2.03 -9.13
N ILE A 38 11.30 -1.99 -9.58
CA ILE A 38 11.78 -2.72 -10.76
C ILE A 38 11.59 -4.23 -10.56
N ARG A 39 12.03 -4.81 -9.44
CA ARG A 39 11.85 -6.25 -9.17
C ARG A 39 10.38 -6.66 -9.16
N THR A 40 9.51 -5.83 -8.59
CA THR A 40 8.06 -6.11 -8.60
C THR A 40 7.50 -6.01 -10.02
N ALA A 41 7.94 -5.04 -10.81
CA ALA A 41 7.56 -4.91 -12.21
C ALA A 41 7.97 -6.15 -13.02
N GLU A 42 9.20 -6.64 -12.85
CA GLU A 42 9.71 -7.88 -13.48
C GLU A 42 8.85 -9.10 -13.12
N ARG A 43 8.43 -9.25 -11.86
CA ARG A 43 7.53 -10.34 -11.45
C ARG A 43 6.17 -10.27 -12.14
N LEU A 44 5.71 -9.09 -12.50
CA LEU A 44 4.42 -8.87 -13.14
C LEU A 44 4.44 -9.02 -14.66
N THR A 45 5.61 -9.17 -15.30
CA THR A 45 5.73 -9.30 -16.77
C THR A 45 4.98 -10.51 -17.34
N VAL A 46 4.83 -11.56 -16.55
CA VAL A 46 4.13 -12.80 -16.94
C VAL A 46 2.61 -12.71 -16.80
N VAL A 47 2.10 -11.60 -16.27
CA VAL A 47 0.67 -11.37 -16.05
C VAL A 47 0.15 -10.42 -17.14
N PRO A 48 -0.86 -10.81 -17.95
CA PRO A 48 -1.44 -9.91 -18.93
C PRO A 48 -2.34 -8.87 -18.24
N LEU A 49 -1.73 -7.79 -17.79
CA LEU A 49 -2.43 -6.70 -17.11
C LEU A 49 -3.29 -5.91 -18.10
N VAL A 50 -4.56 -5.64 -17.73
CA VAL A 50 -5.46 -4.80 -18.53
C VAL A 50 -5.44 -3.33 -18.09
N ALA A 51 -5.13 -3.07 -16.82
CA ALA A 51 -5.08 -1.72 -16.27
C ALA A 51 -4.06 -1.61 -15.12
N VAL A 52 -3.48 -0.41 -14.97
CA VAL A 52 -2.70 0.04 -13.80
C VAL A 52 -3.36 1.31 -13.28
N VAL A 53 -3.92 1.25 -12.08
CA VAL A 53 -4.58 2.35 -11.38
C VAL A 53 -3.67 2.80 -10.24
N ALA A 54 -3.25 4.05 -10.22
CA ALA A 54 -2.28 4.53 -9.25
C ALA A 54 -2.81 5.70 -8.41
N SER A 55 -2.39 5.76 -7.15
CA SER A 55 -2.48 6.97 -6.34
C SER A 55 -1.72 8.13 -7.02
N PRO A 56 -2.20 9.40 -6.90
CA PRO A 56 -1.55 10.56 -7.53
C PRO A 56 -0.21 10.98 -6.89
N LEU A 57 0.23 10.31 -5.82
CA LEU A 57 1.46 10.70 -5.14
C LEU A 57 2.69 10.15 -5.88
N GLU A 58 3.75 10.97 -5.96
CA GLU A 58 4.93 10.75 -6.80
C GLU A 58 5.52 9.34 -6.67
N ARG A 59 5.66 8.84 -5.43
CA ARG A 59 6.19 7.50 -5.15
C ARG A 59 5.34 6.37 -5.72
N CYS A 60 4.00 6.58 -5.82
CA CYS A 60 3.10 5.62 -6.45
C CYS A 60 3.16 5.72 -7.98
N GLU A 61 3.24 6.93 -8.53
CA GLU A 61 3.40 7.14 -9.96
C GLU A 61 4.72 6.57 -10.46
N GLN A 62 5.82 6.75 -9.73
CA GLN A 62 7.13 6.18 -10.04
C GLN A 62 7.08 4.65 -10.03
N THR A 63 6.46 4.05 -9.01
CA THR A 63 6.29 2.59 -8.94
C THR A 63 5.42 2.06 -10.08
N ALA A 64 4.30 2.74 -10.37
CA ALA A 64 3.40 2.37 -11.47
C ALA A 64 4.09 2.46 -12.84
N ARG A 65 4.95 3.46 -13.05
CA ARG A 65 5.71 3.63 -14.28
C ARG A 65 6.62 2.42 -14.55
N HIS A 66 7.35 1.94 -13.55
CA HIS A 66 8.17 0.74 -13.71
C HIS A 66 7.33 -0.48 -14.10
N ILE A 67 6.12 -0.63 -13.50
CA ILE A 67 5.21 -1.72 -13.87
C ILE A 67 4.73 -1.58 -15.31
N LEU A 68 4.34 -0.37 -15.74
CA LEU A 68 3.88 -0.10 -17.11
C LEU A 68 4.97 -0.36 -18.13
N ASP A 69 6.19 0.12 -17.87
CA ASP A 69 7.33 0.02 -18.78
C ASP A 69 7.78 -1.44 -18.98
N ALA A 70 7.53 -2.31 -18.00
CA ALA A 70 7.87 -3.73 -18.08
C ALA A 70 6.82 -4.58 -18.83
N GLN A 71 5.62 -4.06 -19.11
CA GLN A 71 4.58 -4.82 -19.80
C GLN A 71 4.81 -4.85 -21.30
N SER A 72 4.67 -6.03 -21.91
CA SER A 72 4.74 -6.21 -23.37
C SER A 72 3.54 -5.64 -24.14
N ALA A 73 2.36 -5.70 -23.52
CA ALA A 73 1.14 -5.03 -23.97
C ALA A 73 0.92 -3.79 -23.09
N ALA A 74 0.55 -2.66 -23.68
CA ALA A 74 0.32 -1.43 -22.92
C ALA A 74 -1.05 -1.48 -22.20
N PRO A 75 -1.11 -1.77 -20.88
CA PRO A 75 -2.35 -1.67 -20.12
C PRO A 75 -2.81 -0.22 -20.03
N SER A 76 -4.08 0.01 -19.78
CA SER A 76 -4.56 1.36 -19.48
C SER A 76 -3.91 1.89 -18.19
N SER A 77 -3.59 3.18 -18.17
CA SER A 77 -2.98 3.84 -16.98
C SER A 77 -3.91 4.95 -16.50
N VAL A 78 -4.30 4.90 -15.22
CA VAL A 78 -5.24 5.85 -14.63
C VAL A 78 -4.79 6.28 -13.24
N VAL A 79 -4.97 7.57 -12.93
CA VAL A 79 -4.77 8.13 -11.58
C VAL A 79 -6.10 8.10 -10.83
N GLU A 80 -6.12 7.52 -9.63
CA GLU A 80 -7.31 7.42 -8.78
C GLU A 80 -7.07 8.09 -7.41
N ASN A 81 -7.73 9.22 -7.19
CA ASN A 81 -7.59 9.99 -5.96
C ASN A 81 -8.12 9.26 -4.71
N ALA A 82 -9.09 8.37 -4.87
CA ALA A 82 -9.68 7.68 -3.73
C ALA A 82 -8.77 6.59 -3.13
N ILE A 83 -7.65 6.24 -3.79
CA ILE A 83 -6.60 5.38 -3.22
C ILE A 83 -5.34 6.14 -2.80
N THR A 84 -5.43 7.48 -2.68
CA THR A 84 -4.38 8.31 -2.07
C THR A 84 -4.22 7.98 -0.58
N GLU A 85 -3.01 8.14 -0.05
CA GLU A 85 -2.72 7.89 1.36
C GLU A 85 -3.68 8.65 2.30
N CYS A 86 -3.79 8.19 3.52
CA CYS A 86 -4.56 8.86 4.55
C CYS A 86 -4.15 10.32 4.67
N ASP A 87 -5.14 11.20 4.77
CA ASP A 87 -4.90 12.58 5.15
C ASP A 87 -4.66 12.65 6.67
N TYR A 88 -3.40 12.59 7.05
CA TYR A 88 -3.01 12.65 8.45
C TYR A 88 -3.04 14.07 9.04
N GLY A 89 -3.46 15.07 8.25
CA GLY A 89 -3.59 16.46 8.71
C GLY A 89 -2.31 16.98 9.34
N ASP A 90 -2.38 17.43 10.61
CA ASP A 90 -1.25 18.00 11.34
C ASP A 90 -0.09 17.02 11.60
N TRP A 91 -0.32 15.75 11.45
CA TRP A 91 0.71 14.73 11.61
C TRP A 91 1.60 14.56 10.37
N GLN A 92 1.16 15.05 9.21
CA GLN A 92 1.94 14.94 7.97
C GLN A 92 3.26 15.70 8.10
N GLY A 93 4.34 15.06 7.65
CA GLY A 93 5.68 15.63 7.72
C GLY A 93 6.32 15.66 9.12
N GLN A 94 5.69 15.03 10.12
CA GLN A 94 6.24 14.94 11.46
C GLN A 94 7.04 13.63 11.65
N PRO A 95 8.07 13.64 12.52
CA PRO A 95 8.78 12.42 12.89
C PRO A 95 7.88 11.45 13.64
N LEU A 96 7.88 10.17 13.22
CA LEU A 96 7.11 9.10 13.90
C LEU A 96 7.47 8.98 15.38
N SER A 97 8.73 9.25 15.75
CA SER A 97 9.21 9.25 17.15
C SER A 97 8.52 10.29 18.02
N LEU A 98 8.13 11.44 17.47
CA LEU A 98 7.35 12.45 18.19
C LEU A 98 5.87 12.09 18.22
N LEU A 99 5.34 11.63 17.09
CA LEU A 99 3.92 11.23 16.99
C LEU A 99 3.58 10.08 17.94
N SER A 100 4.53 9.18 18.19
CA SER A 100 4.34 8.07 19.14
C SER A 100 4.10 8.50 20.59
N LEU A 101 4.38 9.75 20.93
CA LEU A 101 4.12 10.36 22.24
C LEU A 101 2.71 10.99 22.34
N GLU A 102 2.03 11.15 21.21
CA GLU A 102 0.70 11.74 21.16
C GLU A 102 -0.38 10.77 21.70
N LYS A 103 -1.39 11.31 22.40
CA LYS A 103 -2.50 10.49 22.91
C LYS A 103 -3.25 9.76 21.79
N LEU A 104 -3.38 10.40 20.63
CA LEU A 104 -4.04 9.82 19.47
C LEU A 104 -3.30 8.59 18.94
N TRP A 105 -1.97 8.49 19.14
CA TRP A 105 -1.20 7.33 18.70
C TRP A 105 -1.75 6.01 19.24
N SER A 106 -2.05 5.96 20.53
CA SER A 106 -2.66 4.77 21.14
C SER A 106 -3.99 4.42 20.50
N VAL A 107 -4.83 5.42 20.16
CA VAL A 107 -6.11 5.17 19.47
C VAL A 107 -5.86 4.61 18.08
N VAL A 108 -4.91 5.19 17.30
CA VAL A 108 -4.55 4.69 15.96
C VAL A 108 -4.06 3.24 16.01
N GLN A 109 -3.37 2.84 17.07
CA GLN A 109 -2.84 1.47 17.22
C GLN A 109 -3.91 0.48 17.71
N THR A 110 -4.78 0.87 18.62
CA THR A 110 -5.68 -0.08 19.31
C THR A 110 -7.14 0.00 18.85
N HIS A 111 -7.61 1.17 18.42
CA HIS A 111 -8.98 1.44 17.99
C HIS A 111 -9.01 2.34 16.73
N PRO A 112 -8.39 1.91 15.61
CA PRO A 112 -8.30 2.72 14.37
C PRO A 112 -9.64 3.28 13.89
N SER A 113 -10.74 2.55 14.09
CA SER A 113 -12.07 3.00 13.67
C SER A 113 -12.56 4.28 14.39
N ALA A 114 -12.00 4.58 15.56
CA ALA A 114 -12.29 5.78 16.34
C ALA A 114 -11.27 6.91 16.06
N ALA A 115 -10.20 6.66 15.28
CA ALA A 115 -9.17 7.63 15.04
C ALA A 115 -9.58 8.65 13.98
N THR A 116 -9.47 9.93 14.32
CA THR A 116 -9.59 11.06 13.37
C THR A 116 -8.40 11.97 13.55
N PHE A 117 -7.67 12.25 12.48
CA PHE A 117 -6.48 13.08 12.54
C PHE A 117 -6.83 14.57 12.63
N PRO A 118 -6.12 15.37 13.45
CA PRO A 118 -6.37 16.81 13.54
C PRO A 118 -6.22 17.48 12.16
N ARG A 119 -7.27 18.13 11.70
CA ARG A 119 -7.36 18.76 10.34
C ARG A 119 -7.16 17.78 9.18
N GLY A 120 -7.30 16.48 9.43
CA GLY A 120 -7.22 15.41 8.44
C GLY A 120 -8.50 14.58 8.36
N GLU A 121 -8.40 13.39 7.80
CA GLU A 121 -9.53 12.45 7.71
C GLU A 121 -9.53 11.44 8.87
N SER A 122 -10.65 10.73 9.06
CA SER A 122 -10.68 9.56 9.93
C SER A 122 -10.21 8.31 9.18
N LEU A 123 -9.63 7.34 9.90
CA LEU A 123 -9.29 6.05 9.29
C LEU A 123 -10.50 5.30 8.74
N ALA A 124 -11.68 5.49 9.33
CA ALA A 124 -12.93 4.92 8.81
C ALA A 124 -13.33 5.56 7.46
N ALA A 125 -13.18 6.88 7.30
CA ALA A 125 -13.43 7.56 6.03
C ALA A 125 -12.42 7.13 4.95
N MET A 126 -11.13 7.02 5.31
CA MET A 126 -10.08 6.49 4.45
C MET A 126 -10.43 5.07 3.96
N GLN A 127 -10.82 4.16 4.86
CA GLN A 127 -11.24 2.80 4.48
C GLN A 127 -12.44 2.84 3.53
N ALA A 128 -13.47 3.60 3.86
CA ALA A 128 -14.69 3.65 3.04
C ALA A 128 -14.41 4.12 1.60
N ARG A 129 -13.59 5.19 1.41
CA ARG A 129 -13.25 5.69 0.08
C ARG A 129 -12.37 4.71 -0.71
N SER A 130 -11.36 4.12 -0.05
CA SER A 130 -10.40 3.23 -0.73
C SER A 130 -11.04 1.90 -1.13
N VAL A 131 -11.77 1.26 -0.22
CA VAL A 131 -12.53 0.02 -0.51
C VAL A 131 -13.56 0.27 -1.61
N GLY A 132 -14.30 1.39 -1.50
CA GLY A 132 -15.27 1.78 -2.52
C GLY A 132 -14.63 1.97 -3.91
N ALA A 133 -13.46 2.58 -3.98
CA ALA A 133 -12.72 2.75 -5.23
C ALA A 133 -12.27 1.41 -5.83
N ILE A 134 -11.63 0.56 -5.05
CA ILE A 134 -11.17 -0.75 -5.52
C ILE A 134 -12.33 -1.59 -6.05
N ARG A 135 -13.46 -1.63 -5.34
CA ARG A 135 -14.65 -2.38 -5.79
C ARG A 135 -15.25 -1.81 -7.07
N ARG A 136 -15.31 -0.49 -7.23
CA ARG A 136 -15.80 0.16 -8.48
C ARG A 136 -14.89 -0.17 -9.66
N TRP A 137 -13.57 -0.07 -9.48
CA TRP A 137 -12.60 -0.42 -10.52
C TRP A 137 -12.68 -1.88 -10.89
N ASP A 138 -12.74 -2.80 -9.92
CA ASP A 138 -12.86 -4.22 -10.19
C ASP A 138 -14.12 -4.54 -11.01
N ALA A 139 -15.26 -3.97 -10.65
CA ALA A 139 -16.52 -4.17 -11.38
C ALA A 139 -16.47 -3.58 -12.80
N ALA A 140 -15.88 -2.40 -12.99
CA ALA A 140 -15.74 -1.77 -14.29
C ALA A 140 -14.81 -2.58 -15.21
N ILE A 141 -13.68 -3.03 -14.70
CA ILE A 141 -12.69 -3.85 -15.42
C ILE A 141 -13.29 -5.22 -15.79
N GLU A 142 -14.03 -5.84 -14.87
CA GLU A 142 -14.76 -7.09 -15.19
C GLU A 142 -15.77 -6.87 -16.32
N ALA A 143 -16.52 -5.79 -16.28
CA ALA A 143 -17.53 -5.49 -17.30
C ALA A 143 -16.91 -5.27 -18.69
N GLU A 144 -15.72 -4.66 -18.75
CA GLU A 144 -15.04 -4.33 -20.01
C GLU A 144 -14.17 -5.49 -20.53
N HIS A 145 -13.46 -6.19 -19.65
CA HIS A 145 -12.41 -7.15 -20.01
C HIS A 145 -12.75 -8.61 -19.62
N GLY A 146 -13.88 -8.82 -18.94
CA GLY A 146 -14.35 -10.15 -18.54
C GLY A 146 -13.79 -10.61 -17.19
N SER A 147 -14.31 -11.76 -16.74
CA SER A 147 -14.09 -12.27 -15.37
C SER A 147 -12.67 -12.76 -15.07
N ASN A 148 -11.82 -12.92 -16.06
CA ASN A 148 -10.42 -13.33 -15.89
C ASN A 148 -9.44 -12.16 -15.98
N ALA A 149 -9.95 -10.94 -16.10
CA ALA A 149 -9.12 -9.75 -16.16
C ALA A 149 -8.27 -9.59 -14.88
N VAL A 150 -7.02 -9.18 -15.07
CA VAL A 150 -6.10 -8.88 -13.97
C VAL A 150 -5.64 -7.43 -14.10
N TRP A 151 -5.71 -6.69 -13.01
CA TRP A 151 -5.30 -5.31 -12.96
C TRP A 151 -4.50 -4.99 -11.71
N VAL A 152 -3.76 -3.89 -11.73
CA VAL A 152 -2.91 -3.45 -10.62
C VAL A 152 -3.46 -2.16 -10.01
N ALA A 153 -3.48 -2.09 -8.68
CA ALA A 153 -3.66 -0.86 -7.92
C ALA A 153 -2.38 -0.52 -7.16
N VAL A 154 -1.70 0.57 -7.53
CA VAL A 154 -0.49 1.05 -6.84
C VAL A 154 -0.89 2.08 -5.80
N SER A 155 -0.64 1.77 -4.51
CA SER A 155 -1.11 2.60 -3.41
C SER A 155 -0.15 2.54 -2.19
N HIS A 156 -0.66 2.73 -1.00
CA HIS A 156 0.06 2.99 0.24
C HIS A 156 -0.24 1.93 1.29
N GLY A 157 0.57 1.91 2.36
CA GLY A 157 0.47 0.91 3.41
C GLY A 157 -0.91 0.84 4.06
N ASP A 158 -1.41 1.96 4.61
CA ASP A 158 -2.68 1.95 5.36
C ASP A 158 -3.89 1.75 4.43
N ILE A 159 -3.81 2.21 3.18
CA ILE A 159 -4.83 1.96 2.16
C ILE A 159 -4.95 0.46 1.87
N ILE A 160 -3.83 -0.19 1.57
CA ILE A 160 -3.82 -1.63 1.24
C ILE A 160 -4.25 -2.47 2.44
N LYS A 161 -3.76 -2.15 3.65
CA LYS A 161 -4.23 -2.80 4.89
C LYS A 161 -5.75 -2.70 5.06
N SER A 162 -6.33 -1.51 4.78
CA SER A 162 -7.78 -1.28 4.87
C SER A 162 -8.57 -2.11 3.87
N VAL A 163 -8.09 -2.20 2.63
CA VAL A 163 -8.69 -3.02 1.57
C VAL A 163 -8.61 -4.51 1.91
N LEU A 164 -7.46 -4.96 2.42
CA LEU A 164 -7.26 -6.36 2.85
C LEU A 164 -8.14 -6.70 4.07
N ALA A 165 -8.23 -5.80 5.05
CA ALA A 165 -9.11 -5.99 6.22
C ALA A 165 -10.57 -6.17 5.79
N ASP A 166 -11.08 -5.32 4.88
CA ASP A 166 -12.42 -5.46 4.31
C ASP A 166 -12.59 -6.79 3.58
N ALA A 167 -11.64 -7.16 2.72
CA ALA A 167 -11.69 -8.41 1.95
C ALA A 167 -11.64 -9.67 2.83
N LEU A 168 -10.97 -9.61 3.98
CA LEU A 168 -10.89 -10.68 4.96
C LEU A 168 -12.06 -10.68 5.96
N GLY A 169 -12.97 -9.69 5.89
CA GLY A 169 -14.06 -9.53 6.86
C GLY A 169 -13.57 -9.11 8.25
N MET A 170 -12.42 -8.49 8.34
CA MET A 170 -11.84 -8.00 9.59
C MET A 170 -12.39 -6.62 9.93
N HIS A 171 -12.67 -6.38 11.20
CA HIS A 171 -12.95 -5.03 11.68
C HIS A 171 -11.72 -4.13 11.48
N LEU A 172 -11.95 -2.83 11.19
CA LEU A 172 -10.85 -1.88 10.97
C LEU A 172 -9.87 -1.81 12.16
N ASP A 173 -10.33 -2.03 13.39
CA ASP A 173 -9.47 -2.07 14.58
C ASP A 173 -8.42 -3.19 14.57
N LEU A 174 -8.51 -4.12 13.62
CA LEU A 174 -7.57 -5.22 13.48
C LEU A 174 -6.59 -5.02 12.30
N PHE A 175 -6.73 -3.94 11.51
CA PHE A 175 -5.97 -3.77 10.27
C PHE A 175 -4.46 -3.64 10.49
N GLN A 176 -4.02 -3.21 11.68
CA GLN A 176 -2.60 -3.17 12.05
C GLN A 176 -1.95 -4.56 12.18
N ARG A 177 -2.76 -5.64 12.23
CA ARG A 177 -2.27 -7.02 12.18
C ARG A 177 -1.77 -7.43 10.78
N ILE A 178 -2.06 -6.64 9.77
CA ILE A 178 -1.68 -6.88 8.38
C ILE A 178 -0.39 -6.11 8.10
N THR A 179 0.65 -6.81 7.67
CA THR A 179 1.88 -6.20 7.19
C THR A 179 1.79 -5.97 5.69
N VAL A 180 2.26 -4.80 5.24
CA VAL A 180 2.37 -4.44 3.82
C VAL A 180 3.68 -3.69 3.64
N ASP A 181 4.71 -4.37 3.16
CA ASP A 181 6.05 -3.82 2.95
C ASP A 181 6.16 -3.03 1.65
N PRO A 182 7.15 -2.13 1.51
CA PRO A 182 7.39 -1.41 0.26
C PRO A 182 7.54 -2.35 -0.93
N ALA A 183 6.89 -2.02 -2.04
CA ALA A 183 6.81 -2.80 -3.28
C ALA A 183 6.26 -4.23 -3.13
N SER A 184 5.71 -4.59 -1.96
CA SER A 184 5.04 -5.88 -1.79
C SER A 184 3.74 -5.97 -2.59
N VAL A 185 3.37 -7.21 -2.89
CA VAL A 185 2.20 -7.58 -3.68
C VAL A 185 1.19 -8.31 -2.79
N SER A 186 -0.07 -7.89 -2.84
CA SER A 186 -1.21 -8.61 -2.27
C SER A 186 -2.27 -8.82 -3.34
N ILE A 187 -2.93 -9.97 -3.37
CA ILE A 187 -3.84 -10.35 -4.45
C ILE A 187 -5.23 -10.66 -3.89
N VAL A 188 -6.23 -9.96 -4.42
CA VAL A 188 -7.64 -10.14 -4.07
C VAL A 188 -8.46 -10.37 -5.33
N ARG A 189 -9.34 -11.36 -5.30
CA ARG A 189 -10.39 -11.56 -6.31
C ARG A 189 -11.74 -11.30 -5.68
N TYR A 190 -12.47 -10.35 -6.26
CA TYR A 190 -13.82 -10.03 -5.79
C TYR A 190 -14.82 -11.01 -6.41
N GLY A 191 -15.34 -11.95 -5.58
CA GLY A 191 -16.33 -12.94 -5.95
C GLY A 191 -17.75 -12.40 -5.99
N SER A 192 -18.70 -13.08 -6.67
CA SER A 192 -20.12 -12.73 -6.65
C SER A 192 -20.74 -12.81 -5.25
N THR A 193 -20.17 -13.63 -4.38
CA THR A 193 -20.63 -13.84 -3.02
C THR A 193 -19.70 -13.21 -1.98
N ARG A 194 -18.38 -13.26 -2.21
CA ARG A 194 -17.37 -12.78 -1.26
C ARG A 194 -16.02 -12.56 -1.96
N PRO A 195 -15.19 -11.66 -1.48
CA PRO A 195 -13.80 -11.58 -1.91
C PRO A 195 -12.99 -12.79 -1.43
N THR A 196 -11.94 -13.13 -2.18
CA THR A 196 -10.94 -14.13 -1.80
C THR A 196 -9.57 -13.49 -1.82
N VAL A 197 -8.85 -13.53 -0.71
CA VAL A 197 -7.46 -13.07 -0.61
C VAL A 197 -6.55 -14.27 -0.89
N PHE A 198 -5.76 -14.22 -1.97
CA PHE A 198 -4.85 -15.30 -2.36
C PHE A 198 -3.50 -15.20 -1.68
N THR A 199 -3.00 -13.97 -1.52
CA THR A 199 -1.73 -13.70 -0.84
C THR A 199 -1.73 -12.29 -0.28
N THR A 200 -0.90 -12.08 0.74
CA THR A 200 -0.65 -10.78 1.36
C THR A 200 0.85 -10.59 1.49
N ASN A 201 1.32 -9.36 1.31
CA ASN A 201 2.69 -8.94 1.57
C ASN A 201 3.77 -9.83 0.90
N SER A 202 3.51 -10.30 -0.33
CA SER A 202 4.51 -11.08 -1.09
C SER A 202 5.56 -10.16 -1.68
N ASP A 203 6.79 -10.31 -1.27
CA ASP A 203 7.96 -9.67 -1.87
C ASP A 203 8.78 -10.67 -2.70
N SER A 204 9.88 -10.21 -3.28
CA SER A 204 10.80 -11.03 -4.08
C SER A 204 11.98 -11.57 -3.26
N GLY A 205 12.04 -11.26 -1.96
CA GLY A 205 13.13 -11.64 -1.07
C GLY A 205 13.04 -13.08 -0.54
N ASP A 206 14.11 -13.56 0.05
CA ASP A 206 14.14 -14.78 0.85
C ASP A 206 13.71 -14.50 2.30
N LEU A 207 13.78 -15.48 3.17
CA LEU A 207 13.39 -15.35 4.57
C LEU A 207 14.57 -14.99 5.50
N SER A 208 15.71 -14.56 4.97
CA SER A 208 16.91 -14.23 5.76
C SER A 208 16.69 -13.07 6.75
N TRP A 209 15.73 -12.19 6.46
CA TRP A 209 15.35 -11.11 7.37
C TRP A 209 14.88 -11.61 8.76
N LEU A 210 14.38 -12.84 8.86
CA LEU A 210 14.02 -13.46 10.16
C LEU A 210 15.23 -13.66 11.09
N ASN A 211 16.44 -13.73 10.55
CA ASN A 211 17.66 -13.89 11.34
C ASN A 211 18.07 -12.60 12.07
N HIS A 212 17.55 -11.45 11.65
CA HIS A 212 17.92 -10.12 12.14
C HIS A 212 16.72 -9.37 12.74
N SER A 213 15.64 -10.08 13.06
CA SER A 213 14.44 -9.44 13.59
C SER A 213 14.72 -8.72 14.90
N ALA A 214 14.65 -7.40 14.86
CA ALA A 214 14.46 -6.58 16.05
C ALA A 214 13.14 -6.98 16.73
N PRO A 215 12.99 -6.76 18.06
CA PRO A 215 11.71 -6.95 18.72
C PRO A 215 10.59 -6.28 17.90
N VAL A 216 9.50 -7.03 17.67
CA VAL A 216 8.37 -6.52 16.90
C VAL A 216 7.80 -5.32 17.65
N ALA A 217 8.14 -4.13 17.20
CA ALA A 217 7.44 -2.92 17.60
C ALA A 217 6.08 -2.88 16.90
N ASP A 218 5.14 -2.14 17.48
CA ASP A 218 3.84 -1.88 16.84
C ASP A 218 4.04 -1.41 15.39
N ALA A 219 3.17 -1.86 14.49
CA ALA A 219 3.23 -1.49 13.09
C ALA A 219 3.19 0.04 12.94
N PRO A 220 4.18 0.66 12.27
CA PRO A 220 4.22 2.10 12.16
C PRO A 220 3.04 2.61 11.33
N VAL A 221 2.44 3.72 11.76
CA VAL A 221 1.41 4.44 11.02
C VAL A 221 1.97 4.84 9.65
N GLY A 222 1.19 4.64 8.59
CA GLY A 222 1.65 4.88 7.22
C GLY A 222 2.58 3.80 6.67
N GLY A 223 2.77 2.69 7.42
CA GLY A 223 3.52 1.51 7.01
C GLY A 223 5.01 1.76 6.78
N GLY A 224 5.84 1.71 7.76
CA GLY A 224 7.31 1.94 7.78
C GLY A 224 8.15 1.55 6.55
N ALA A 225 9.46 1.46 6.74
CA ALA A 225 10.43 1.18 5.66
C ALA A 225 10.51 -0.30 5.24
N GLY A 226 9.74 -1.19 5.87
CA GLY A 226 9.82 -2.64 5.67
C GLY A 226 11.00 -3.28 6.43
N HIS A 227 11.16 -4.58 6.28
CA HIS A 227 12.22 -5.33 6.95
C HIS A 227 13.63 -5.09 6.36
N ASP A 228 13.74 -4.59 5.13
CA ASP A 228 15.03 -4.21 4.51
C ASP A 228 15.67 -2.96 5.16
N ALA A 229 14.98 -2.26 6.04
CA ALA A 229 15.49 -1.05 6.69
C ALA A 229 16.62 -1.30 7.71
N ALA A 230 16.89 -2.55 8.08
CA ALA A 230 17.82 -2.92 9.13
C ALA A 230 19.27 -3.14 8.66
N LEU A 231 19.60 -2.96 7.39
CA LEU A 231 20.98 -3.05 6.92
C LEU A 231 21.68 -1.70 7.12
N PRO A 232 22.66 -1.57 8.04
CA PRO A 232 23.53 -0.40 8.07
C PRO A 232 24.28 -0.35 6.74
N ALA A 233 24.36 0.86 6.19
CA ALA A 233 25.27 1.13 5.07
C ALA A 233 26.65 0.60 5.44
N GLY A 234 27.21 -0.28 4.62
CA GLY A 234 28.36 -1.09 4.92
C GLY A 234 29.54 -0.30 5.47
N SER A 235 30.16 -0.87 6.48
CA SER A 235 31.53 -0.58 6.91
C SER A 235 32.54 -1.00 5.85
#